data_f6bd7b921833d93a2252a8cb990eb55e
#
_entry.id   f6bd7b921833d93a2252a8cb990eb55e
#
_cell.length_a   1.000
_cell.length_b   1.000
_cell.length_c   1.000
_cell.angle_alpha   90.00
_cell.angle_beta   90.00
_cell.angle_gamma   90.00
#
_symmetry.space_group_name_H-M   'P 1'
#
loop_
_entity.id
_entity.type
_entity.pdbx_description
1 polymer ?
#
loop_
_entity_poly.entity_id
_entity_poly.type
_entity_poly.pdbx_seq_one_letter_code
_entity_poly.pdbx_strand_id
1 'polypeptide(L)'
;MKIRKPILTVLLIGFIIGTISSQDKNVTFFGSYNYGIGNIPAAVSSELRYPDKDEVNKLRSGSINQLEAGVFYYAVGIGFIHNSYATNATTNFNNTDINGDGLLEDGVLSDKLNLSFTGLEILYKIPVFSTKFDVTWKVGLGIQTYSINKDTQTTGSKPSQYSYTLKGNITTTLAGVEINYQLLKNISIGLETSILPGNYKKLTNADFPTYTYTDNVTRLSSGLKIKVTI
;
A
#
# COMPACT_ATOMS: atom_id res chain seq x y z
N MET A 1 10.41 -9.01 -15.96
CA MET A 1 10.20 -7.66 -15.39
C MET A 1 9.15 -6.91 -16.21
N LYS A 2 7.86 -6.90 -15.75
CA LYS A 2 6.72 -6.32 -16.50
C LYS A 2 6.32 -4.97 -15.90
N ILE A 3 7.16 -3.95 -16.03
CA ILE A 3 6.90 -2.58 -15.52
C ILE A 3 6.14 -1.69 -16.53
N ARG A 4 5.74 -2.23 -17.70
CA ARG A 4 5.24 -1.39 -18.82
C ARG A 4 3.81 -0.87 -18.69
N LYS A 5 2.92 -1.49 -17.92
CA LYS A 5 1.50 -1.10 -17.89
C LYS A 5 1.19 0.19 -17.08
N PRO A 6 1.69 0.41 -15.85
CA PRO A 6 1.30 1.61 -15.08
C PRO A 6 1.86 2.91 -15.66
N ILE A 7 3.07 2.89 -16.23
CA ILE A 7 3.69 4.08 -16.83
C ILE A 7 2.90 4.53 -18.06
N LEU A 8 2.45 3.59 -18.89
CA LEU A 8 1.65 3.89 -20.07
C LEU A 8 0.28 4.49 -19.69
N THR A 9 -0.33 4.01 -18.60
CA THR A 9 -1.62 4.52 -18.10
C THR A 9 -1.48 5.94 -17.57
N VAL A 10 -0.42 6.28 -16.84
CA VAL A 10 -0.16 7.66 -16.36
C VAL A 10 0.10 8.60 -17.53
N LEU A 11 0.86 8.16 -18.53
CA LEU A 11 1.10 8.96 -19.76
C LEU A 11 -0.19 9.16 -20.57
N LEU A 12 -1.05 8.15 -20.65
CA LEU A 12 -2.31 8.23 -21.38
C LEU A 12 -3.31 9.17 -20.67
N ILE A 13 -3.40 9.10 -19.34
CA ILE A 13 -4.21 10.02 -18.54
C ILE A 13 -3.70 11.45 -18.67
N GLY A 14 -2.37 11.66 -18.61
CA GLY A 14 -1.76 12.96 -18.85
C GLY A 14 -2.04 13.53 -20.24
N PHE A 15 -2.07 12.68 -21.27
CA PHE A 15 -2.37 13.10 -22.66
C PHE A 15 -3.85 13.46 -22.86
N ILE A 16 -4.77 12.73 -22.26
CA ILE A 16 -6.22 13.01 -22.34
C ILE A 16 -6.55 14.31 -21.59
N ILE A 17 -5.94 14.55 -20.42
CA ILE A 17 -6.15 15.77 -19.64
C ILE A 17 -5.53 16.99 -20.35
N GLY A 18 -4.41 16.82 -21.06
CA GLY A 18 -3.73 17.89 -21.79
C GLY A 18 -4.56 18.51 -22.92
N THR A 19 -5.55 17.77 -23.45
CA THR A 19 -6.48 18.29 -24.47
C THR A 19 -7.60 19.16 -23.90
N ILE A 20 -7.81 19.15 -22.58
CA ILE A 20 -8.80 19.96 -21.87
C ILE A 20 -8.13 21.21 -21.26
N SER A 21 -7.02 21.68 -21.84
CA SER A 21 -6.28 22.83 -21.34
C SER A 21 -7.22 24.02 -21.08
N SER A 22 -7.48 24.25 -19.81
CA SER A 22 -8.27 25.34 -19.31
C SER A 22 -7.60 26.69 -19.63
N GLN A 23 -8.37 27.63 -20.09
CA GLN A 23 -7.96 29.02 -20.26
C GLN A 23 -7.72 29.74 -18.92
N ASP A 24 -8.06 29.12 -17.79
CA ASP A 24 -7.90 29.70 -16.46
C ASP A 24 -6.53 29.31 -15.87
N LYS A 25 -5.65 30.29 -15.71
CA LYS A 25 -4.29 30.12 -15.13
C LYS A 25 -4.28 29.61 -13.68
N ASN A 26 -5.42 29.59 -13.01
CA ASN A 26 -5.55 29.22 -11.61
C ASN A 26 -5.88 27.74 -11.40
N VAL A 27 -6.23 27.03 -12.47
CA VAL A 27 -6.57 25.60 -12.44
C VAL A 27 -5.40 24.80 -12.98
N THR A 28 -4.95 23.80 -12.23
CA THR A 28 -3.84 22.92 -12.60
C THR A 28 -4.25 21.47 -12.37
N PHE A 29 -4.28 20.67 -13.42
CA PHE A 29 -4.47 19.23 -13.30
C PHE A 29 -3.14 18.56 -12.97
N PHE A 30 -3.20 17.46 -12.25
CA PHE A 30 -2.01 16.68 -11.95
C PHE A 30 -2.28 15.17 -12.03
N GLY A 31 -1.21 14.44 -12.36
CA GLY A 31 -1.11 13.00 -12.20
C GLY A 31 0.23 12.67 -11.56
N SER A 32 0.26 11.71 -10.66
CA SER A 32 1.51 11.32 -10.01
C SER A 32 1.63 9.82 -9.79
N TYR A 33 2.86 9.38 -9.71
CA TYR A 33 3.23 8.01 -9.33
C TYR A 33 4.29 8.08 -8.22
N ASN A 34 4.06 7.32 -7.16
CA ASN A 34 4.98 7.16 -6.04
C ASN A 34 5.36 5.68 -5.89
N TYR A 35 6.64 5.42 -5.72
CA TYR A 35 7.19 4.11 -5.40
C TYR A 35 8.08 4.20 -4.17
N GLY A 36 7.90 3.29 -3.21
CA GLY A 36 8.64 3.36 -1.97
C GLY A 36 8.49 2.13 -1.09
N ILE A 37 8.68 2.37 0.20
CA ILE A 37 8.65 1.35 1.26
C ILE A 37 7.56 1.72 2.25
N GLY A 38 6.78 0.71 2.64
CA GLY A 38 5.84 0.79 3.76
C GLY A 38 6.34 -0.02 4.94
N ASN A 39 6.09 0.48 6.14
CA ASN A 39 6.39 -0.20 7.39
C ASN A 39 5.14 -0.28 8.27
N ILE A 40 4.85 -1.47 8.81
CA ILE A 40 3.77 -1.73 9.75
C ILE A 40 4.40 -1.84 11.14
N PRO A 41 4.27 -0.82 12.03
CA PRO A 41 4.93 -0.81 13.33
C PRO A 41 4.37 -1.85 14.31
N ALA A 42 3.10 -2.20 14.17
CA ALA A 42 2.45 -3.20 15.01
C ALA A 42 2.79 -4.63 14.54
N ALA A 43 2.65 -5.58 15.45
CA ALA A 43 2.71 -6.99 15.11
C ALA A 43 1.54 -7.37 14.19
N VAL A 44 1.82 -8.09 13.11
CA VAL A 44 0.79 -8.64 12.21
C VAL A 44 0.24 -9.91 12.84
N SER A 45 -1.08 -10.17 12.78
CA SER A 45 -1.74 -11.29 13.49
C SER A 45 -1.27 -12.69 13.06
N SER A 46 -0.54 -12.82 11.98
CA SER A 46 0.12 -14.05 11.53
C SER A 46 1.23 -14.54 12.47
N GLU A 47 1.68 -13.70 13.41
CA GLU A 47 2.83 -13.98 14.30
C GLU A 47 2.69 -15.21 15.18
N LEU A 48 1.46 -15.62 15.48
CA LEU A 48 1.22 -16.76 16.38
C LEU A 48 1.63 -18.12 15.78
N ARG A 49 1.93 -18.19 14.50
CA ARG A 49 2.28 -19.45 13.81
C ARG A 49 3.76 -19.60 13.46
N TYR A 50 4.54 -18.53 13.60
CA TYR A 50 5.92 -18.54 13.18
C TYR A 50 6.84 -18.88 14.37
N PRO A 51 7.65 -19.93 14.26
CA PRO A 51 8.67 -20.23 15.25
C PRO A 51 9.80 -19.20 15.26
N ASP A 52 10.01 -18.50 14.12
CA ASP A 52 11.03 -17.47 13.96
C ASP A 52 10.41 -16.08 13.85
N LYS A 53 10.67 -15.24 14.85
CA LYS A 53 10.19 -13.84 14.89
C LYS A 53 10.83 -12.96 13.81
N ASP A 54 12.02 -13.28 13.33
CA ASP A 54 12.72 -12.49 12.33
C ASP A 54 12.04 -12.62 10.97
N GLU A 55 11.52 -13.80 10.63
CA GLU A 55 10.75 -14.00 9.41
C GLU A 55 9.40 -13.25 9.44
N VAL A 56 8.76 -13.20 10.60
CA VAL A 56 7.53 -12.40 10.79
C VAL A 56 7.79 -10.92 10.58
N ASN A 57 8.95 -10.41 11.01
CA ASN A 57 9.33 -9.01 10.81
C ASN A 57 9.41 -8.63 9.32
N LYS A 58 9.64 -9.58 8.41
CA LYS A 58 9.59 -9.35 6.98
C LYS A 58 8.20 -8.93 6.49
N LEU A 59 7.11 -9.38 7.12
CA LEU A 59 5.76 -8.94 6.81
C LEU A 59 5.51 -7.47 7.18
N ARG A 60 6.32 -6.91 8.05
CA ARG A 60 6.20 -5.52 8.48
C ARG A 60 6.78 -4.53 7.49
N SER A 61 7.67 -4.96 6.60
CA SER A 61 8.29 -4.09 5.61
C SER A 61 7.98 -4.59 4.20
N GLY A 62 7.45 -3.71 3.37
CA GLY A 62 7.05 -4.08 2.01
C GLY A 62 7.13 -2.92 1.03
N SER A 63 6.94 -3.23 -0.24
CA SER A 63 6.91 -2.22 -1.30
C SER A 63 5.57 -1.52 -1.36
N ILE A 64 5.59 -0.23 -1.66
CA ILE A 64 4.40 0.56 -1.99
C ILE A 64 4.42 1.01 -3.44
N ASN A 65 3.22 1.08 -4.02
CA ASN A 65 2.95 1.74 -5.29
C ASN A 65 1.72 2.63 -5.10
N GLN A 66 1.79 3.87 -5.55
CA GLN A 66 0.69 4.80 -5.40
C GLN A 66 0.49 5.59 -6.69
N LEU A 67 -0.76 5.73 -7.07
CA LEU A 67 -1.22 6.54 -8.19
C LEU A 67 -2.16 7.61 -7.65
N GLU A 68 -2.00 8.83 -8.12
CA GLU A 68 -2.88 9.96 -7.81
C GLU A 68 -3.20 10.73 -9.07
N ALA A 69 -4.40 11.28 -9.11
CA ALA A 69 -4.80 12.21 -10.14
C ALA A 69 -5.82 13.21 -9.56
N GLY A 70 -5.74 14.46 -9.97
CA GLY A 70 -6.63 15.47 -9.43
C GLY A 70 -6.45 16.84 -10.05
N VAL A 71 -7.00 17.82 -9.36
CA VAL A 71 -6.97 19.22 -9.79
C VAL A 71 -6.68 20.13 -8.61
N PHE A 72 -5.84 21.11 -8.82
CA PHE A 72 -5.63 22.25 -7.93
C PHE A 72 -6.38 23.46 -8.43
N TYR A 73 -7.00 24.18 -7.52
CA TYR A 73 -7.42 25.54 -7.70
C TYR A 73 -6.59 26.40 -6.74
N TYR A 74 -5.64 27.17 -7.26
CA TYR A 74 -4.60 27.83 -6.47
C TYR A 74 -3.79 26.81 -5.61
N ALA A 75 -3.88 26.97 -4.29
CA ALA A 75 -3.15 26.13 -3.33
C ALA A 75 -3.95 24.90 -2.85
N VAL A 76 -5.27 24.88 -3.09
CA VAL A 76 -6.14 23.78 -2.65
C VAL A 76 -6.43 22.84 -3.79
N GLY A 77 -6.27 21.54 -3.55
CA GLY A 77 -6.56 20.51 -4.54
C GLY A 77 -7.53 19.47 -4.02
N ILE A 78 -8.16 18.78 -4.96
CA ILE A 78 -8.91 17.55 -4.74
C ILE A 78 -8.38 16.50 -5.70
N GLY A 79 -8.31 15.26 -5.24
CA GLY A 79 -7.77 14.17 -6.04
C GLY A 79 -8.38 12.83 -5.69
N PHE A 80 -8.06 11.88 -6.55
CA PHE A 80 -8.26 10.46 -6.37
C PHE A 80 -6.91 9.81 -6.08
N ILE A 81 -6.86 8.91 -5.11
CA ILE A 81 -5.66 8.18 -4.72
C ILE A 81 -5.93 6.67 -4.72
N HIS A 82 -5.01 5.93 -5.30
CA HIS A 82 -4.91 4.49 -5.16
C HIS A 82 -3.51 4.10 -4.69
N ASN A 83 -3.43 3.47 -3.53
CA ASN A 83 -2.17 3.03 -2.92
C ASN A 83 -2.22 1.52 -2.70
N SER A 84 -1.16 0.81 -3.06
CA SER A 84 -1.00 -0.61 -2.82
C SER A 84 0.28 -0.90 -2.05
N TYR A 85 0.22 -1.86 -1.16
CA TYR A 85 1.32 -2.38 -0.37
C TYR A 85 1.37 -3.89 -0.52
N ALA A 86 2.57 -4.42 -0.69
CA ALA A 86 2.78 -5.85 -0.81
C ALA A 86 4.04 -6.27 -0.05
N THR A 87 3.92 -7.35 0.70
CA THR A 87 5.04 -8.01 1.37
C THR A 87 4.81 -9.52 1.46
N ASN A 88 5.88 -10.26 1.68
CA ASN A 88 5.82 -11.70 1.89
C ASN A 88 6.88 -12.13 2.90
N ALA A 89 6.57 -13.20 3.64
CA ALA A 89 7.50 -13.91 4.49
C ALA A 89 7.40 -15.40 4.23
N THR A 90 8.52 -16.09 4.36
CA THR A 90 8.59 -17.55 4.23
C THR A 90 9.57 -18.05 5.28
N THR A 91 9.16 -19.04 6.06
CA THR A 91 10.00 -19.67 7.08
C THR A 91 9.91 -21.19 7.00
N ASN A 92 10.98 -21.86 7.33
CA ASN A 92 10.99 -23.30 7.51
C ASN A 92 10.66 -23.61 8.98
N PHE A 93 9.93 -24.67 9.21
CA PHE A 93 9.71 -25.23 10.53
C PHE A 93 10.16 -26.69 10.55
N ASN A 94 10.69 -27.11 11.68
CA ASN A 94 11.17 -28.47 11.87
C ASN A 94 10.64 -29.00 13.19
N ASN A 95 10.21 -30.25 13.19
CA ASN A 95 9.78 -30.97 14.38
C ASN A 95 8.74 -30.18 15.19
N THR A 96 7.75 -29.62 14.49
CA THR A 96 6.73 -28.72 15.05
C THR A 96 5.34 -29.27 14.78
N ASP A 97 4.49 -29.32 15.80
CA ASP A 97 3.06 -29.60 15.62
C ASP A 97 2.38 -28.32 15.13
N ILE A 98 2.22 -28.20 13.79
CA ILE A 98 1.71 -26.99 13.14
C ILE A 98 0.18 -26.96 13.08
N ASN A 99 -0.45 -28.12 13.15
CA ASN A 99 -1.90 -28.28 12.99
C ASN A 99 -2.62 -28.65 14.31
N GLY A 100 -1.88 -28.94 15.37
CA GLY A 100 -2.41 -29.29 16.70
C GLY A 100 -2.91 -30.73 16.83
N ASP A 101 -2.48 -31.63 15.94
CA ASP A 101 -2.88 -33.06 15.97
C ASP A 101 -1.93 -33.92 16.78
N GLY A 102 -0.89 -33.34 17.39
CA GLY A 102 0.13 -34.02 18.20
C GLY A 102 1.26 -34.64 17.37
N LEU A 103 1.25 -34.55 16.05
CA LEU A 103 2.33 -35.02 15.18
C LEU A 103 3.33 -33.89 14.91
N LEU A 104 4.61 -34.23 15.02
CA LEU A 104 5.67 -33.28 14.73
C LEU A 104 6.02 -33.37 13.24
N GLU A 105 5.98 -32.25 12.55
CA GLU A 105 6.19 -32.15 11.11
C GLU A 105 7.33 -31.19 10.78
N ASP A 106 7.92 -31.39 9.61
CA ASP A 106 8.83 -30.44 8.98
C ASP A 106 8.11 -29.79 7.80
N GLY A 107 8.47 -28.55 7.47
CA GLY A 107 7.82 -27.91 6.32
C GLY A 107 8.17 -26.45 6.15
N VAL A 108 7.30 -25.78 5.36
CA VAL A 108 7.44 -24.37 4.99
C VAL A 108 6.12 -23.63 5.25
N LEU A 109 6.22 -22.50 5.91
CA LEU A 109 5.14 -21.51 6.03
C LEU A 109 5.45 -20.35 5.09
N SER A 110 4.45 -19.92 4.33
CA SER A 110 4.57 -18.75 3.44
C SER A 110 3.33 -17.87 3.55
N ASP A 111 3.53 -16.62 3.90
CA ASP A 111 2.48 -15.61 4.00
C ASP A 111 2.72 -14.49 2.99
N LYS A 112 1.66 -14.09 2.27
CA LYS A 112 1.68 -12.94 1.33
C LYS A 112 0.62 -11.95 1.75
N LEU A 113 1.04 -10.81 2.29
CA LEU A 113 0.16 -9.72 2.70
C LEU A 113 0.06 -8.68 1.59
N ASN A 114 -1.17 -8.37 1.20
CA ASN A 114 -1.50 -7.29 0.27
C ASN A 114 -2.50 -6.35 0.92
N LEU A 115 -2.20 -5.07 0.90
CA LEU A 115 -3.12 -4.02 1.33
C LEU A 115 -3.32 -3.06 0.16
N SER A 116 -4.54 -2.63 -0.08
CA SER A 116 -4.81 -1.55 -1.04
C SER A 116 -5.73 -0.52 -0.42
N PHE A 117 -5.47 0.75 -0.70
CA PHE A 117 -6.32 1.87 -0.32
C PHE A 117 -6.78 2.60 -1.58
N THR A 118 -8.05 2.92 -1.64
CA THR A 118 -8.64 3.69 -2.73
C THR A 118 -9.58 4.73 -2.13
N GLY A 119 -9.37 6.00 -2.49
CA GLY A 119 -10.14 7.08 -1.89
C GLY A 119 -10.04 8.40 -2.63
N LEU A 120 -10.70 9.38 -2.05
CA LEU A 120 -10.58 10.79 -2.41
C LEU A 120 -9.64 11.49 -1.44
N GLU A 121 -8.94 12.51 -1.90
CA GLU A 121 -8.03 13.30 -1.10
C GLU A 121 -8.24 14.80 -1.29
N ILE A 122 -7.97 15.55 -0.24
CA ILE A 122 -7.83 17.00 -0.24
C ILE A 122 -6.35 17.30 -0.06
N LEU A 123 -5.85 18.23 -0.88
CA LEU A 123 -4.44 18.63 -0.91
C LEU A 123 -4.35 20.12 -0.59
N TYR A 124 -3.29 20.49 0.12
CA TYR A 124 -2.95 21.89 0.37
C TYR A 124 -1.47 22.13 0.07
N LYS A 125 -1.20 22.93 -0.96
CA LYS A 125 0.14 23.20 -1.48
C LYS A 125 0.66 24.52 -0.94
N ILE A 126 1.86 24.49 -0.35
CA ILE A 126 2.58 25.65 0.20
C ILE A 126 3.88 25.81 -0.58
N PRO A 127 4.11 26.93 -1.28
CA PRO A 127 5.41 27.24 -1.86
C PRO A 127 6.44 27.51 -0.76
N VAL A 128 7.60 26.88 -0.82
CA VAL A 128 8.63 26.98 0.21
C VAL A 128 9.98 27.36 -0.43
N PHE A 129 10.67 28.34 0.15
CA PHE A 129 12.04 28.78 -0.18
C PHE A 129 12.28 29.26 -1.62
N SER A 130 11.54 28.81 -2.60
CA SER A 130 11.65 29.24 -4.01
C SER A 130 10.42 28.83 -4.81
N THR A 131 10.30 29.35 -6.04
CA THR A 131 9.23 28.96 -6.97
C THR A 131 9.36 27.51 -7.45
N LYS A 132 10.50 26.82 -7.16
CA LYS A 132 10.75 25.44 -7.58
C LYS A 132 10.45 24.40 -6.52
N PHE A 133 10.31 24.79 -5.25
CA PHE A 133 9.99 23.87 -4.16
C PHE A 133 8.59 24.12 -3.65
N ASP A 134 7.86 23.05 -3.41
CA ASP A 134 6.60 23.08 -2.69
C ASP A 134 6.49 21.95 -1.68
N VAL A 135 5.70 22.20 -0.63
CA VAL A 135 5.26 21.20 0.33
C VAL A 135 3.76 21.05 0.15
N THR A 136 3.29 19.84 -0.09
CA THR A 136 1.87 19.55 -0.19
C THR A 136 1.44 18.65 0.95
N TRP A 137 0.51 19.14 1.78
CA TRP A 137 -0.20 18.35 2.77
C TRP A 137 -1.38 17.66 2.13
N LYS A 138 -1.66 16.43 2.53
CA LYS A 138 -2.81 15.68 2.02
C LYS A 138 -3.53 14.91 3.11
N VAL A 139 -4.84 14.87 2.98
CA VAL A 139 -5.73 14.04 3.79
C VAL A 139 -6.70 13.34 2.84
N GLY A 140 -6.74 12.02 2.91
CA GLY A 140 -7.63 11.19 2.11
C GLY A 140 -8.65 10.45 2.98
N LEU A 141 -9.81 10.16 2.41
CA LEU A 141 -10.82 9.26 2.97
C LEU A 141 -11.16 8.20 1.92
N GLY A 142 -11.16 6.94 2.33
CA GLY A 142 -11.39 5.86 1.38
C GLY A 142 -11.56 4.49 2.02
N ILE A 143 -11.51 3.49 1.19
CA ILE A 143 -11.63 2.08 1.57
C ILE A 143 -10.24 1.43 1.49
N GLN A 144 -9.83 0.81 2.60
CA GLN A 144 -8.67 -0.05 2.64
C GLN A 144 -9.10 -1.51 2.61
N THR A 145 -8.54 -2.25 1.67
CA THR A 145 -8.75 -3.71 1.52
C THR A 145 -7.52 -4.44 2.07
N TYR A 146 -7.77 -5.46 2.83
CA TYR A 146 -6.79 -6.40 3.37
C TYR A 146 -6.94 -7.75 2.70
N SER A 147 -5.83 -8.37 2.33
CA SER A 147 -5.79 -9.75 1.86
C SER A 147 -4.46 -10.38 2.28
N ILE A 148 -4.51 -11.44 3.08
CA ILE A 148 -3.34 -12.27 3.37
C ILE A 148 -3.59 -13.69 2.92
N ASN A 149 -2.70 -14.21 2.08
CA ASN A 149 -2.66 -15.61 1.71
C ASN A 149 -1.67 -16.32 2.62
N LYS A 150 -2.14 -17.36 3.28
CA LYS A 150 -1.35 -18.21 4.16
C LYS A 150 -1.22 -19.59 3.53
N ASP A 151 0.01 -20.03 3.32
CA ASP A 151 0.33 -21.34 2.73
C ASP A 151 1.22 -22.12 3.70
N THR A 152 0.84 -23.37 3.95
CA THR A 152 1.57 -24.31 4.78
C THR A 152 1.82 -25.55 3.97
N GLN A 153 3.07 -25.94 3.84
CA GLN A 153 3.49 -27.16 3.15
C GLN A 153 4.27 -28.03 4.14
N THR A 154 3.77 -29.22 4.43
CA THR A 154 4.49 -30.19 5.25
C THR A 154 5.29 -31.15 4.37
N THR A 155 6.46 -31.55 4.86
CA THR A 155 7.33 -32.56 4.25
C THR A 155 7.45 -33.74 5.21
N GLY A 156 7.41 -34.97 4.70
CA GLY A 156 7.49 -36.16 5.55
C GLY A 156 6.80 -37.35 4.91
N SER A 157 6.41 -38.34 5.74
CA SER A 157 5.75 -39.58 5.27
C SER A 157 4.34 -39.35 4.68
N LYS A 158 3.71 -38.24 5.02
CA LYS A 158 2.41 -37.79 4.49
C LYS A 158 2.47 -36.29 4.19
N PRO A 159 3.10 -35.89 3.08
CA PRO A 159 3.17 -34.48 2.72
C PRO A 159 1.77 -33.91 2.50
N SER A 160 1.49 -32.77 3.06
CA SER A 160 0.23 -32.05 2.92
C SER A 160 0.49 -30.59 2.54
N GLN A 161 -0.45 -30.01 1.80
CA GLN A 161 -0.48 -28.57 1.53
C GLN A 161 -1.81 -28.00 1.96
N TYR A 162 -1.75 -26.97 2.76
CA TYR A 162 -2.94 -26.26 3.21
C TYR A 162 -2.77 -24.76 2.96
N SER A 163 -3.75 -24.18 2.28
CA SER A 163 -3.72 -22.77 1.91
C SER A 163 -5.08 -22.13 2.20
N TYR A 164 -5.06 -20.93 2.78
CA TYR A 164 -6.27 -20.13 2.96
C TYR A 164 -6.01 -18.63 2.87
N THR A 165 -7.07 -17.88 2.63
CA THR A 165 -7.00 -16.43 2.50
C THR A 165 -7.90 -15.74 3.53
N LEU A 166 -7.32 -14.79 4.29
CA LEU A 166 -8.11 -13.86 5.10
C LEU A 166 -8.31 -12.56 4.34
N LYS A 167 -9.53 -12.05 4.33
CA LYS A 167 -9.91 -10.80 3.67
C LYS A 167 -10.74 -9.90 4.57
N GLY A 168 -10.62 -8.59 4.37
CA GLY A 168 -11.46 -7.60 5.02
C GLY A 168 -11.34 -6.23 4.40
N ASN A 169 -12.33 -5.39 4.66
CA ASN A 169 -12.34 -4.01 4.21
C ASN A 169 -12.66 -3.10 5.39
N ILE A 170 -12.05 -1.92 5.41
CA ILE A 170 -12.37 -0.85 6.37
C ILE A 170 -12.43 0.48 5.64
N THR A 171 -13.29 1.38 6.13
CA THR A 171 -13.20 2.79 5.79
C THR A 171 -12.16 3.43 6.70
N THR A 172 -11.20 4.14 6.12
CA THR A 172 -10.09 4.74 6.86
C THR A 172 -9.64 6.04 6.20
N THR A 173 -8.80 6.77 6.91
CA THR A 173 -8.20 8.02 6.44
C THR A 173 -6.73 7.80 6.13
N LEU A 174 -6.21 8.54 5.14
CA LEU A 174 -4.80 8.67 4.86
C LEU A 174 -4.38 10.10 5.22
N ALA A 175 -3.26 10.27 5.86
CA ALA A 175 -2.64 11.58 6.04
C ALA A 175 -1.19 11.53 5.54
N GLY A 176 -0.75 12.57 4.84
CA GLY A 176 0.59 12.60 4.27
C GLY A 176 1.10 13.99 3.99
N VAL A 177 2.39 14.03 3.73
CA VAL A 177 3.12 15.22 3.29
C VAL A 177 4.05 14.83 2.16
N GLU A 178 4.13 15.66 1.15
CA GLU A 178 5.08 15.55 0.06
C GLU A 178 5.90 16.83 -0.07
N ILE A 179 7.17 16.68 -0.41
CA ILE A 179 8.08 17.75 -0.74
C ILE A 179 8.46 17.55 -2.19
N ASN A 180 8.12 18.50 -3.04
CA ASN A 180 8.35 18.43 -4.48
C ASN A 180 9.39 19.45 -4.93
N TYR A 181 10.20 19.05 -5.88
CA TYR A 181 11.11 19.92 -6.61
C TYR A 181 10.74 19.93 -8.09
N GLN A 182 10.47 21.10 -8.65
CA GLN A 182 10.13 21.28 -10.05
C GLN A 182 11.38 21.16 -10.92
N LEU A 183 11.49 20.06 -11.67
CA LEU A 183 12.58 19.83 -12.63
C LEU A 183 12.35 20.59 -13.93
N LEU A 184 11.14 20.47 -14.49
CA LEU A 184 10.68 21.12 -15.72
C LEU A 184 9.37 21.84 -15.40
N LYS A 185 8.93 22.70 -16.32
CA LYS A 185 7.69 23.47 -16.16
C LYS A 185 6.51 22.62 -15.70
N ASN A 186 6.43 21.39 -16.19
CA ASN A 186 5.29 20.50 -15.99
C ASN A 186 5.67 19.19 -15.24
N ILE A 187 6.92 19.03 -14.80
CA ILE A 187 7.39 17.80 -14.16
C ILE A 187 8.09 18.14 -12.86
N SER A 188 7.67 17.48 -11.78
CA SER A 188 8.30 17.55 -10.46
C SER A 188 8.69 16.16 -10.00
N ILE A 189 9.76 16.11 -9.21
CA ILE A 189 10.12 14.93 -8.40
C ILE A 189 9.98 15.28 -6.93
N GLY A 190 9.67 14.32 -6.11
CA GLY A 190 9.47 14.58 -4.69
C GLY A 190 9.69 13.37 -3.81
N LEU A 191 9.66 13.64 -2.52
CA LEU A 191 9.57 12.66 -1.46
C LEU A 191 8.20 12.78 -0.82
N GLU A 192 7.56 11.66 -0.61
CA GLU A 192 6.28 11.58 0.08
C GLU A 192 6.39 10.67 1.29
N THR A 193 5.79 11.11 2.39
CA THR A 193 5.58 10.28 3.59
C THR A 193 4.12 10.33 3.99
N SER A 194 3.55 9.18 4.31
CA SER A 194 2.15 9.07 4.69
C SER A 194 1.92 8.03 5.77
N ILE A 195 0.83 8.23 6.53
CA ILE A 195 0.30 7.26 7.49
C ILE A 195 -1.08 6.83 7.04
N LEU A 196 -1.33 5.52 7.13
CA LEU A 196 -2.60 4.90 6.79
C LEU A 196 -3.01 3.96 7.93
N PRO A 197 -3.97 4.33 8.80
CA PRO A 197 -4.50 3.47 9.84
C PRO A 197 -5.16 2.22 9.25
N GLY A 198 -4.94 1.06 9.88
CA GLY A 198 -5.42 -0.23 9.40
C GLY A 198 -5.86 -1.14 10.53
N ASN A 199 -6.90 -0.76 11.30
CA ASN A 199 -7.42 -1.59 12.39
C ASN A 199 -8.63 -2.40 11.91
N TYR A 200 -8.41 -3.67 11.59
CA TYR A 200 -9.43 -4.60 11.15
C TYR A 200 -10.01 -5.37 12.33
N LYS A 201 -11.27 -5.14 12.63
CA LYS A 201 -12.01 -5.85 13.68
C LYS A 201 -12.66 -7.15 13.20
N LYS A 202 -12.74 -7.35 11.89
CA LYS A 202 -13.35 -8.53 11.30
C LYS A 202 -12.65 -8.86 9.97
N LEU A 203 -11.80 -9.89 10.00
CA LEU A 203 -11.28 -10.56 8.83
C LEU A 203 -11.99 -11.90 8.68
N THR A 204 -12.34 -12.27 7.46
CA THR A 204 -13.07 -13.51 7.17
C THR A 204 -12.22 -14.43 6.30
N ASN A 205 -12.36 -15.72 6.54
CA ASN A 205 -11.87 -16.79 5.69
C ASN A 205 -13.06 -17.35 4.89
N ALA A 206 -12.92 -17.49 3.57
CA ALA A 206 -13.97 -18.04 2.72
C ALA A 206 -14.30 -19.50 3.07
N ASP A 207 -13.27 -20.26 3.49
CA ASP A 207 -13.43 -21.68 3.83
C ASP A 207 -14.02 -21.89 5.23
N PHE A 208 -13.84 -20.90 6.14
CA PHE A 208 -14.30 -20.93 7.53
C PHE A 208 -15.01 -19.64 7.93
N PRO A 209 -16.18 -19.35 7.37
CA PRO A 209 -16.85 -18.04 7.52
C PRO A 209 -17.32 -17.73 8.96
N THR A 210 -17.40 -18.74 9.82
CA THR A 210 -17.79 -18.58 11.24
C THR A 210 -16.69 -18.00 12.11
N TYR A 211 -15.42 -18.12 11.70
CA TYR A 211 -14.29 -17.56 12.44
C TYR A 211 -14.01 -16.13 11.98
N THR A 212 -13.84 -15.25 12.95
CA THR A 212 -13.44 -13.87 12.71
C THR A 212 -12.08 -13.60 13.34
N TYR A 213 -11.24 -12.94 12.57
CA TYR A 213 -9.89 -12.55 12.98
C TYR A 213 -9.80 -11.02 13.07
N THR A 214 -8.89 -10.54 13.89
CA THR A 214 -8.58 -9.11 14.02
C THR A 214 -7.13 -8.87 13.62
N ASP A 215 -6.84 -7.73 13.03
CA ASP A 215 -5.46 -7.34 12.72
C ASP A 215 -5.30 -5.83 12.76
N ASN A 216 -4.10 -5.36 13.11
CA ASN A 216 -3.71 -3.96 13.05
C ASN A 216 -2.52 -3.79 12.11
N VAL A 217 -2.80 -3.32 10.91
CA VAL A 217 -1.83 -3.06 9.87
C VAL A 217 -1.67 -1.56 9.58
N THR A 218 -1.76 -0.74 10.63
CA THR A 218 -1.44 0.69 10.52
C THR A 218 -0.05 0.84 9.91
N ARG A 219 0.05 1.59 8.81
CA ARG A 219 1.25 1.63 7.99
C ARG A 219 1.80 3.06 7.89
N LEU A 220 3.11 3.18 8.04
CA LEU A 220 3.92 4.33 7.65
C LEU A 220 4.54 4.04 6.28
N SER A 221 4.46 4.97 5.37
CA SER A 221 4.95 4.81 4.01
C SER A 221 5.86 5.99 3.63
N SER A 222 6.94 5.71 2.91
CA SER A 222 7.82 6.75 2.35
C SER A 222 8.27 6.33 0.96
N GLY A 223 8.30 7.27 0.02
CA GLY A 223 8.65 6.95 -1.36
C GLY A 223 9.06 8.14 -2.20
N LEU A 224 9.61 7.82 -3.36
CA LEU A 224 9.96 8.76 -4.42
C LEU A 224 8.74 8.96 -5.33
N LYS A 225 8.43 10.23 -5.59
CA LYS A 225 7.26 10.64 -6.38
C LYS A 225 7.68 11.35 -7.65
N ILE A 226 7.01 11.04 -8.74
CA ILE A 226 7.04 11.82 -9.96
C ILE A 226 5.64 12.38 -10.18
N LYS A 227 5.53 13.69 -10.38
CA LYS A 227 4.28 14.42 -10.61
C LYS A 227 4.35 15.17 -11.94
N VAL A 228 3.32 15.02 -12.73
CA VAL A 228 3.10 15.78 -13.97
C VAL A 228 1.93 16.73 -13.74
N THR A 229 2.09 18.00 -14.14
CA THR A 229 1.06 19.05 -14.03
C THR A 229 0.77 19.65 -15.40
N ILE A 230 -0.50 20.01 -15.64
CA ILE A 230 -0.99 20.56 -16.91
C ILE A 230 -1.91 21.73 -16.63
#